data_ea32295689a12fbf8ba2a48c027f3c26
#
_entry.id   ea32295689a12fbf8ba2a48c027f3c26
#
_cell.length_a   1.000
_cell.length_b   1.000
_cell.length_c   1.000
_cell.angle_alpha   90.00
_cell.angle_beta   90.00
_cell.angle_gamma   90.00
#
_symmetry.space_group_name_H-M   'P 1'
#
loop_
_entity.id
_entity.type
_entity.pdbx_description
1 polymer ?
#
loop_
_entity_poly.entity_id
_entity_poly.type
_entity_poly.pdbx_seq_one_letter_code
_entity_poly.pdbx_strand_id
1 'polypeptide(L)'
;MTNRLLLTALSLALSTSAWADFTATPEDARGIAKEAYLYGFPVVEMYKTLYSQAVDTKSANFKAPFNRIGNTAKAFTAKDTAFVTPNADTPYSFVWMDLRAEPVVLTLPPIDEHRYYSVQLIDAYTQNFAYLGTRSTGNNGGHFMVAGPNWQGQQPVKMDRLLRSETHIAYALYRTQLFDEKDLAQVKKIQKGYKVETLSHYVKQKAPPAAPKIAWPKPTPTMSDTPDLFRYLNFMLAFAPAQDAEKDLLARFKTIGIEAGEPFNLHDFTAEQRQALEDGISDAKAEFARFKKDKVDTHEVTSGDFYGTRDHLKGNYLYRYAGANMGIFGNSAEEANYIGYFIDKDGKPLDASKHDYTLHFDKGALPPADAFWSLTMYDSKNKLLVANPLNRYLINSRMLPDLKPDADGGLTLYLQNSAPAKDLQSNWLPAPEGPFYGVLRLYLPQPEVASGQWKMPLLNPVPAKP
;
A
#
# COMPACT_ATOMS: atom_id res chain seq x y z
N MET A 1 17.60 15.62 79.62
CA MET A 1 18.23 14.90 78.49
C MET A 1 17.22 13.86 78.06
N THR A 2 16.46 14.19 76.99
CA THR A 2 15.41 13.31 76.50
C THR A 2 15.68 13.11 74.97
N ASN A 3 16.19 11.93 74.61
CA ASN A 3 16.40 11.47 73.25
C ASN A 3 15.06 11.22 72.57
N ARG A 4 14.74 11.96 71.50
CA ARG A 4 13.66 11.62 70.55
C ARG A 4 14.28 10.85 69.39
N LEU A 5 13.93 9.57 69.28
CA LEU A 5 14.14 8.75 68.08
C LEU A 5 13.12 9.18 66.99
N LEU A 6 13.58 9.68 65.88
CA LEU A 6 12.79 9.82 64.66
C LEU A 6 12.77 8.48 63.91
N LEU A 7 11.60 7.84 63.86
CA LEU A 7 11.35 6.75 62.93
C LEU A 7 11.00 7.40 61.53
N THR A 8 11.90 7.25 60.58
CA THR A 8 11.61 7.49 59.16
C THR A 8 10.90 6.28 58.57
N ALA A 9 9.60 6.41 58.31
CA ALA A 9 8.84 5.42 57.56
C ALA A 9 9.22 5.55 56.06
N LEU A 10 9.88 4.54 55.52
CA LEU A 10 10.18 4.38 54.12
C LEU A 10 8.90 3.85 53.40
N SER A 11 8.14 4.72 52.77
CA SER A 11 7.02 4.32 51.93
C SER A 11 7.56 3.70 50.65
N LEU A 12 7.54 2.37 50.54
CA LEU A 12 7.67 1.69 49.25
C LEU A 12 6.43 2.02 48.42
N ALA A 13 6.60 2.90 47.43
CA ALA A 13 5.64 3.03 46.35
C ALA A 13 5.77 1.75 45.48
N LEU A 14 4.87 0.81 45.67
CA LEU A 14 4.63 -0.27 44.73
C LEU A 14 4.07 0.41 43.45
N SER A 15 4.91 0.58 42.45
CA SER A 15 4.46 0.84 41.10
C SER A 15 3.70 -0.41 40.64
N THR A 16 2.39 -0.39 40.75
CA THR A 16 1.55 -1.34 40.05
C THR A 16 1.71 -1.04 38.57
N SER A 17 2.52 -1.84 37.87
CA SER A 17 2.46 -1.94 36.44
C SER A 17 0.99 -2.29 36.07
N ALA A 18 0.29 -1.37 35.46
CA ALA A 18 -1.03 -1.66 34.90
C ALA A 18 -0.81 -2.71 33.81
N TRP A 19 -1.19 -3.93 34.11
CA TRP A 19 -1.22 -5.02 33.13
C TRP A 19 -2.37 -4.76 32.19
N ALA A 20 -2.21 -5.02 30.91
CA ALA A 20 -3.32 -4.98 29.96
C ALA A 20 -4.42 -5.93 30.45
N ASP A 21 -5.56 -5.38 30.89
CA ASP A 21 -6.63 -6.17 31.50
C ASP A 21 -7.34 -7.01 30.44
N PHE A 22 -6.95 -8.28 30.33
CA PHE A 22 -7.70 -9.25 29.53
C PHE A 22 -8.95 -9.67 30.33
N THR A 23 -10.08 -9.03 30.03
CA THR A 23 -11.34 -9.21 30.76
C THR A 23 -12.40 -10.00 30.00
N ALA A 24 -12.22 -10.22 28.69
CA ALA A 24 -13.12 -11.01 27.86
C ALA A 24 -13.09 -12.50 28.21
N THR A 25 -14.22 -13.19 28.05
CA THR A 25 -14.22 -14.66 28.08
C THR A 25 -13.41 -15.21 26.88
N PRO A 26 -12.89 -16.46 26.93
CA PRO A 26 -12.19 -17.02 25.76
C PRO A 26 -13.04 -17.07 24.49
N GLU A 27 -14.35 -17.31 24.60
CA GLU A 27 -15.27 -17.33 23.48
C GLU A 27 -15.43 -15.94 22.86
N ASP A 28 -15.68 -14.91 23.68
CA ASP A 28 -15.78 -13.52 23.23
C ASP A 28 -14.42 -13.04 22.65
N ALA A 29 -13.31 -13.40 23.30
CA ALA A 29 -11.96 -13.04 22.91
C ALA A 29 -11.61 -13.53 21.49
N ARG A 30 -12.05 -14.73 21.10
CA ARG A 30 -11.86 -15.26 19.73
C ARG A 30 -12.53 -14.35 18.71
N GLY A 31 -13.79 -13.97 18.92
CA GLY A 31 -14.53 -13.08 18.03
C GLY A 31 -13.89 -11.69 17.95
N ILE A 32 -13.51 -11.12 19.10
CA ILE A 32 -12.85 -9.81 19.19
C ILE A 32 -11.48 -9.85 18.52
N ALA A 33 -10.68 -10.89 18.73
CA ALA A 33 -9.37 -11.06 18.11
C ALA A 33 -9.46 -11.15 16.57
N LYS A 34 -10.50 -11.82 16.04
CA LYS A 34 -10.77 -11.85 14.60
C LYS A 34 -11.01 -10.44 14.05
N GLU A 35 -11.88 -9.64 14.67
CA GLU A 35 -12.13 -8.26 14.26
C GLU A 35 -10.88 -7.39 14.39
N ALA A 36 -10.16 -7.51 15.50
CA ALA A 36 -8.94 -6.77 15.77
C ALA A 36 -7.81 -7.12 14.80
N TYR A 37 -7.73 -8.36 14.35
CA TYR A 37 -6.77 -8.77 13.34
C TYR A 37 -7.08 -8.15 11.97
N LEU A 38 -8.33 -8.19 11.52
CA LEU A 38 -8.75 -7.55 10.25
C LEU A 38 -8.52 -6.03 10.31
N TYR A 39 -8.81 -5.41 11.46
CA TYR A 39 -8.56 -3.98 11.70
C TYR A 39 -7.08 -3.63 11.71
N GLY A 40 -6.27 -4.40 12.44
CA GLY A 40 -4.89 -4.07 12.77
C GLY A 40 -3.85 -4.50 11.74
N PHE A 41 -4.11 -5.55 10.97
CA PHE A 41 -3.17 -6.09 9.99
C PHE A 41 -2.64 -5.01 9.01
N PRO A 42 -3.48 -4.15 8.39
CA PRO A 42 -2.99 -3.09 7.51
C PRO A 42 -2.07 -2.11 8.23
N VAL A 43 -2.39 -1.74 9.48
CA VAL A 43 -1.58 -0.84 10.30
C VAL A 43 -0.20 -1.44 10.59
N VAL A 44 -0.16 -2.74 10.88
CA VAL A 44 1.09 -3.46 11.20
C VAL A 44 1.93 -3.70 9.95
N GLU A 45 1.33 -4.00 8.79
CA GLU A 45 2.05 -4.09 7.52
C GLU A 45 2.62 -2.72 7.07
N MET A 46 1.88 -1.64 7.33
CA MET A 46 2.40 -0.28 7.16
C MET A 46 3.60 -0.02 8.08
N TYR A 47 3.51 -0.41 9.36
CA TYR A 47 4.61 -0.28 10.32
C TYR A 47 5.86 -1.04 9.86
N LYS A 48 5.72 -2.26 9.40
CA LYS A 48 6.81 -3.09 8.88
C LYS A 48 7.53 -2.40 7.71
N THR A 49 6.74 -1.79 6.81
CA THR A 49 7.29 -1.02 5.69
C THR A 49 7.99 0.25 6.18
N LEU A 50 7.35 1.02 7.08
CA LEU A 50 7.92 2.20 7.71
C LEU A 50 9.26 1.89 8.37
N TYR A 51 9.31 0.84 9.20
CA TYR A 51 10.52 0.46 9.92
C TYR A 51 11.69 0.17 8.96
N SER A 52 11.44 -0.61 7.92
CA SER A 52 12.47 -0.97 6.94
C SER A 52 12.91 0.20 6.06
N GLN A 53 12.02 1.17 5.78
CA GLN A 53 12.29 2.28 4.86
C GLN A 53 12.79 3.56 5.53
N ALA A 54 12.47 3.79 6.81
CA ALA A 54 12.77 5.07 7.47
C ALA A 54 13.46 4.94 8.85
N VAL A 55 13.41 3.76 9.50
CA VAL A 55 13.95 3.55 10.85
C VAL A 55 15.24 2.74 10.82
N ASP A 56 15.24 1.57 10.20
CA ASP A 56 16.42 0.71 10.12
C ASP A 56 17.34 1.17 8.99
N THR A 57 18.33 2.00 9.34
CA THR A 57 19.32 2.54 8.38
C THR A 57 20.23 1.46 7.76
N LYS A 58 20.20 0.23 8.29
CA LYS A 58 20.95 -0.92 7.74
C LYS A 58 20.10 -1.79 6.82
N SER A 59 18.79 -1.51 6.74
CA SER A 59 17.89 -2.23 5.85
C SER A 59 18.26 -2.00 4.39
N ALA A 60 18.28 -3.05 3.57
CA ALA A 60 18.39 -2.93 2.11
C ALA A 60 17.24 -2.11 1.49
N ASN A 61 16.12 -1.98 2.22
CA ASN A 61 14.95 -1.22 1.82
C ASN A 61 14.97 0.23 2.31
N PHE A 62 15.99 0.66 3.07
CA PHE A 62 16.06 2.03 3.60
C PHE A 62 16.00 3.05 2.45
N LYS A 63 15.14 4.06 2.61
CA LYS A 63 14.92 5.12 1.60
C LYS A 63 15.41 6.46 2.07
N ALA A 64 14.93 6.94 3.22
CA ALA A 64 15.32 8.20 3.82
C ALA A 64 14.83 8.27 5.28
N PRO A 65 15.42 9.11 6.16
CA PRO A 65 14.85 9.42 7.46
C PRO A 65 13.49 10.13 7.32
N PHE A 66 12.72 10.19 8.41
CA PHE A 66 11.47 10.95 8.45
C PHE A 66 11.64 12.39 7.95
N ASN A 67 10.60 12.89 7.29
CA ASN A 67 10.52 14.23 6.72
C ASN A 67 11.64 14.54 5.69
N ARG A 68 12.15 13.49 5.07
CA ARG A 68 13.11 13.54 3.95
C ARG A 68 12.63 12.65 2.81
N ILE A 69 12.98 13.05 1.59
CA ILE A 69 12.61 12.28 0.40
C ILE A 69 13.72 11.31 0.00
N GLY A 70 13.35 10.07 -0.26
CA GLY A 70 14.19 9.07 -0.90
C GLY A 70 13.72 8.84 -2.34
N ASN A 71 14.60 9.01 -3.33
CA ASN A 71 14.28 8.82 -4.74
C ASN A 71 14.84 7.50 -5.26
N THR A 72 14.02 6.75 -6.00
CA THR A 72 14.46 5.55 -6.72
C THR A 72 14.10 5.72 -8.19
N ALA A 73 15.07 6.21 -8.98
CA ALA A 73 14.88 6.46 -10.40
C ALA A 73 15.22 5.19 -11.21
N LYS A 74 14.46 4.13 -11.00
CA LYS A 74 14.50 2.91 -11.81
C LYS A 74 13.12 2.25 -11.82
N ALA A 75 12.76 1.59 -12.90
CA ALA A 75 11.67 0.64 -12.90
C ALA A 75 12.07 -0.63 -12.12
N PHE A 76 11.12 -1.32 -11.56
CA PHE A 76 11.37 -2.64 -10.97
C PHE A 76 11.66 -3.66 -12.08
N THR A 77 12.53 -4.60 -11.77
CA THR A 77 12.93 -5.71 -12.63
C THR A 77 12.80 -7.04 -11.89
N ALA A 78 13.00 -8.16 -12.55
CA ALA A 78 13.03 -9.47 -11.91
C ALA A 78 14.08 -9.64 -10.80
N LYS A 79 15.06 -8.72 -10.70
CA LYS A 79 16.07 -8.70 -9.62
C LYS A 79 15.55 -8.02 -8.33
N ASP A 80 14.44 -7.31 -8.41
CA ASP A 80 13.85 -6.58 -7.28
C ASP A 80 12.85 -7.48 -6.57
N THR A 81 13.28 -8.13 -5.47
CA THR A 81 12.51 -9.16 -4.75
C THR A 81 11.93 -8.68 -3.41
N ALA A 82 12.09 -7.40 -3.07
CA ALA A 82 11.69 -6.86 -1.77
C ALA A 82 10.17 -6.65 -1.60
N PHE A 83 9.44 -6.54 -2.70
CA PHE A 83 7.99 -6.33 -2.73
C PHE A 83 7.35 -7.31 -3.69
N VAL A 84 6.18 -7.82 -3.32
CA VAL A 84 5.34 -8.62 -4.21
C VAL A 84 4.59 -7.71 -5.18
N THR A 85 4.32 -8.21 -6.37
CA THR A 85 3.58 -7.52 -7.44
C THR A 85 4.14 -6.11 -7.75
N PRO A 86 5.49 -5.97 -7.92
CA PRO A 86 6.12 -4.66 -8.08
C PRO A 86 5.67 -3.98 -9.37
N ASN A 87 5.53 -2.64 -9.31
CA ASN A 87 5.12 -1.82 -10.46
C ASN A 87 6.34 -1.46 -11.31
N ALA A 88 6.34 -1.83 -12.58
CA ALA A 88 7.42 -1.51 -13.52
C ALA A 88 7.14 -0.25 -14.38
N ASP A 89 5.98 0.42 -14.23
CA ASP A 89 5.60 1.59 -15.03
C ASP A 89 6.15 2.91 -14.51
N THR A 90 6.21 3.03 -13.17
CA THR A 90 6.48 4.32 -12.52
C THR A 90 7.59 4.19 -11.48
N PRO A 91 8.75 4.82 -11.67
CA PRO A 91 9.71 5.03 -10.58
C PRO A 91 9.12 5.78 -9.40
N TYR A 92 9.56 5.41 -8.19
CA TYR A 92 9.01 5.93 -6.94
C TYR A 92 9.91 6.93 -6.25
N SER A 93 9.27 7.86 -5.50
CA SER A 93 9.91 8.58 -4.40
C SER A 93 9.10 8.39 -3.12
N PHE A 94 9.76 8.41 -1.97
CA PHE A 94 9.21 7.95 -0.69
C PHE A 94 9.43 9.01 0.38
N VAL A 95 8.39 9.36 1.13
CA VAL A 95 8.48 10.28 2.27
C VAL A 95 7.65 9.74 3.43
N TRP A 96 8.31 9.27 4.47
CA TRP A 96 7.66 9.02 5.75
C TRP A 96 7.60 10.32 6.54
N MET A 97 6.42 10.75 6.94
CA MET A 97 6.18 12.00 7.63
C MET A 97 5.92 11.75 9.11
N ASP A 98 6.69 12.43 9.97
CA ASP A 98 6.39 12.60 11.39
C ASP A 98 5.80 14.01 11.56
N LEU A 99 4.49 14.06 11.79
CA LEU A 99 3.69 15.28 11.88
C LEU A 99 3.41 15.72 13.33
N ARG A 100 4.08 15.12 14.31
CA ARG A 100 3.84 15.37 15.74
C ARG A 100 4.26 16.76 16.18
N ALA A 101 5.39 17.26 15.67
CA ALA A 101 5.93 18.57 16.06
C ALA A 101 5.35 19.71 15.22
N GLU A 102 5.30 19.52 13.90
CA GLU A 102 4.86 20.54 12.95
C GLU A 102 4.47 19.89 11.60
N PRO A 103 3.72 20.60 10.74
CA PRO A 103 3.43 20.15 9.39
C PRO A 103 4.67 20.01 8.51
N VAL A 104 4.53 19.20 7.46
CA VAL A 104 5.52 19.03 6.40
C VAL A 104 5.01 19.66 5.12
N VAL A 105 5.88 20.38 4.42
CA VAL A 105 5.62 21.01 3.13
C VAL A 105 6.22 20.15 2.02
N LEU A 106 5.39 19.76 1.08
CA LEU A 106 5.75 19.06 -0.14
C LEU A 106 5.76 20.07 -1.29
N THR A 107 6.94 20.33 -1.87
CA THR A 107 7.07 21.18 -3.05
C THR A 107 7.25 20.32 -4.29
N LEU A 108 6.38 20.53 -5.26
CA LEU A 108 6.38 19.82 -6.55
C LEU A 108 6.83 20.77 -7.66
N PRO A 109 7.77 20.37 -8.54
CA PRO A 109 8.14 21.15 -9.70
C PRO A 109 7.04 21.08 -10.78
N PRO A 110 7.00 22.00 -11.73
CA PRO A 110 6.25 21.81 -12.97
C PRO A 110 6.72 20.55 -13.71
N ILE A 111 5.78 19.76 -14.20
CA ILE A 111 6.00 18.52 -14.94
C ILE A 111 5.26 18.63 -16.25
N ASP A 112 5.84 18.05 -17.32
CA ASP A 112 5.21 18.00 -18.65
C ASP A 112 3.76 17.49 -18.53
N GLU A 113 2.83 18.19 -19.19
CA GLU A 113 1.38 17.89 -19.13
C GLU A 113 1.01 16.50 -19.66
N HIS A 114 1.86 15.94 -20.54
CA HIS A 114 1.67 14.58 -21.09
C HIS A 114 2.29 13.48 -20.22
N ARG A 115 2.88 13.85 -19.07
CA ARG A 115 3.45 12.90 -18.14
C ARG A 115 2.57 12.73 -16.92
N TYR A 116 2.06 11.52 -16.73
CA TYR A 116 1.38 11.18 -15.49
C TYR A 116 2.35 11.21 -14.30
N TYR A 117 1.94 11.83 -13.22
CA TYR A 117 2.54 11.67 -11.91
C TYR A 117 1.48 11.78 -10.80
N SER A 118 1.73 11.16 -9.68
CA SER A 118 0.89 11.29 -8.49
C SER A 118 1.72 11.27 -7.22
N VAL A 119 1.20 11.94 -6.19
CA VAL A 119 1.64 11.83 -4.81
C VAL A 119 0.45 11.34 -4.00
N GLN A 120 0.47 10.08 -3.65
CA GLN A 120 -0.53 9.43 -2.81
C GLN A 120 -0.19 9.69 -1.36
N LEU A 121 -1.12 10.30 -0.61
CA LEU A 121 -0.97 10.57 0.81
C LEU A 121 -1.77 9.55 1.61
N ILE A 122 -1.07 8.80 2.45
CA ILE A 122 -1.58 7.62 3.15
C ILE A 122 -1.39 7.82 4.65
N ASP A 123 -2.44 7.60 5.44
CA ASP A 123 -2.39 7.65 6.90
C ASP A 123 -1.93 6.32 7.52
N ALA A 124 -1.75 6.27 8.84
CA ALA A 124 -1.31 5.06 9.53
C ALA A 124 -2.33 3.90 9.48
N TYR A 125 -3.57 4.18 9.09
CA TYR A 125 -4.60 3.17 8.84
C TYR A 125 -4.56 2.58 7.43
N THR A 126 -3.59 3.00 6.60
CA THR A 126 -3.49 2.69 5.16
C THR A 126 -4.60 3.29 4.29
N GLN A 127 -5.27 4.33 4.78
CA GLN A 127 -6.29 5.05 4.01
C GLN A 127 -5.63 6.12 3.15
N ASN A 128 -6.11 6.28 1.92
CA ASN A 128 -5.67 7.31 1.00
C ASN A 128 -6.43 8.60 1.30
N PHE A 129 -5.87 9.49 2.14
CA PHE A 129 -6.60 10.68 2.55
C PHE A 129 -6.52 11.85 1.56
N ALA A 130 -5.54 11.85 0.66
CA ALA A 130 -5.43 12.85 -0.41
C ALA A 130 -4.48 12.41 -1.52
N TYR A 131 -4.59 13.11 -2.65
CA TYR A 131 -3.68 13.01 -3.78
C TYR A 131 -3.22 14.39 -4.24
N LEU A 132 -1.98 14.44 -4.78
CA LEU A 132 -1.46 15.54 -5.59
C LEU A 132 -1.02 14.97 -6.94
N GLY A 133 -0.96 15.78 -7.96
CA GLY A 133 -0.48 15.34 -9.28
C GLY A 133 -1.50 15.53 -10.39
N THR A 134 -1.28 14.86 -11.49
CA THR A 134 -1.98 15.08 -12.77
C THR A 134 -3.49 15.21 -12.60
N ARG A 135 -4.13 14.31 -11.89
CA ARG A 135 -5.59 14.34 -11.68
C ARG A 135 -6.05 15.43 -10.71
N SER A 136 -5.37 15.54 -9.58
CA SER A 136 -5.93 16.27 -8.42
C SER A 136 -5.48 17.73 -8.32
N THR A 137 -4.28 18.07 -8.85
CA THR A 137 -3.71 19.42 -8.77
C THR A 137 -3.08 19.88 -10.10
N GLY A 138 -3.13 19.04 -11.13
CA GLY A 138 -2.49 19.32 -12.43
C GLY A 138 -0.97 19.23 -12.37
N ASN A 139 -0.33 19.59 -13.49
CA ASN A 139 1.10 19.43 -13.72
C ASN A 139 1.94 20.69 -13.49
N ASN A 140 1.34 21.80 -13.03
CA ASN A 140 2.04 23.07 -12.83
C ASN A 140 2.96 23.11 -11.59
N GLY A 141 2.97 22.03 -10.78
CA GLY A 141 3.68 21.98 -9.52
C GLY A 141 2.95 22.72 -8.41
N GLY A 142 3.67 23.11 -7.35
CA GLY A 142 3.10 23.86 -6.23
C GLY A 142 3.67 23.50 -4.87
N HIS A 143 3.09 24.12 -3.82
CA HIS A 143 3.47 23.97 -2.43
C HIS A 143 2.30 23.46 -1.61
N PHE A 144 2.41 22.26 -1.05
CA PHE A 144 1.33 21.54 -0.38
C PHE A 144 1.73 21.22 1.04
N MET A 145 0.92 21.62 2.01
CA MET A 145 1.20 21.42 3.42
C MET A 145 0.40 20.23 3.95
N VAL A 146 1.08 19.27 4.57
CA VAL A 146 0.47 18.15 5.28
C VAL A 146 0.58 18.38 6.77
N ALA A 147 -0.54 18.47 7.46
CA ALA A 147 -0.63 18.67 8.90
C ALA A 147 -1.16 17.41 9.61
N GLY A 148 -0.65 17.15 10.81
CA GLY A 148 -1.15 16.10 11.69
C GLY A 148 -2.46 16.50 12.39
N PRO A 149 -3.12 15.57 13.11
CA PRO A 149 -4.45 15.78 13.68
C PRO A 149 -4.51 16.93 14.70
N ASN A 150 -3.47 17.14 15.45
CA ASN A 150 -3.45 18.12 16.55
C ASN A 150 -2.98 19.54 16.13
N TRP A 151 -2.61 19.72 14.86
CA TRP A 151 -2.13 21.02 14.41
C TRP A 151 -3.28 22.05 14.24
N GLN A 152 -3.18 23.19 14.94
CA GLN A 152 -4.19 24.26 14.98
C GLN A 152 -3.73 25.57 14.32
N GLY A 153 -2.54 25.58 13.70
CA GLY A 153 -2.01 26.78 13.05
C GLY A 153 -2.76 27.17 11.78
N GLN A 154 -2.38 28.33 11.23
CA GLN A 154 -2.96 28.85 9.98
C GLN A 154 -2.11 28.46 8.78
N GLN A 155 -2.75 28.22 7.64
CA GLN A 155 -2.09 27.98 6.37
C GLN A 155 -1.36 29.26 5.92
N PRO A 156 -0.04 29.18 5.60
CA PRO A 156 0.68 30.32 5.04
C PRO A 156 0.13 30.76 3.68
N VAL A 157 0.20 32.07 3.39
CA VAL A 157 -0.38 32.66 2.16
C VAL A 157 0.16 32.06 0.85
N LYS A 158 1.43 31.62 0.86
CA LYS A 158 2.08 31.02 -0.34
C LYS A 158 1.87 29.51 -0.46
N MET A 159 0.93 28.95 0.28
CA MET A 159 0.62 27.52 0.27
C MET A 159 -0.61 27.28 -0.58
N ASP A 160 -0.50 26.42 -1.58
CA ASP A 160 -1.62 26.13 -2.49
C ASP A 160 -2.73 25.35 -1.80
N ARG A 161 -2.37 24.42 -0.90
CA ARG A 161 -3.35 23.61 -0.19
C ARG A 161 -2.82 23.11 1.16
N LEU A 162 -3.71 23.07 2.14
CA LEU A 162 -3.54 22.36 3.42
C LEU A 162 -4.29 21.03 3.35
N LEU A 163 -3.56 19.94 3.64
CA LEU A 163 -4.05 18.58 3.72
C LEU A 163 -3.89 18.09 5.16
N ARG A 164 -4.94 17.47 5.71
CA ARG A 164 -4.94 17.00 7.10
C ARG A 164 -4.93 15.48 7.14
N SER A 165 -3.92 14.94 7.82
CA SER A 165 -3.86 13.53 8.17
C SER A 165 -4.62 13.28 9.47
N GLU A 166 -5.37 12.20 9.57
CA GLU A 166 -6.00 11.75 10.82
C GLU A 166 -4.98 11.18 11.81
N THR A 167 -3.75 10.90 11.34
CA THR A 167 -2.70 10.27 12.13
C THR A 167 -1.42 11.11 12.16
N HIS A 168 -0.64 10.97 13.24
CA HIS A 168 0.63 11.70 13.42
C HIS A 168 1.75 11.20 12.51
N ILE A 169 1.67 9.95 12.10
CA ILE A 169 2.58 9.35 11.13
C ILE A 169 1.81 9.16 9.83
N ALA A 170 2.38 9.60 8.73
CA ALA A 170 1.79 9.48 7.41
C ALA A 170 2.86 9.16 6.36
N TYR A 171 2.41 8.72 5.20
CA TYR A 171 3.28 8.33 4.09
C TYR A 171 2.89 9.05 2.82
N ALA A 172 3.84 9.66 2.13
CA ALA A 172 3.68 10.19 0.79
C ALA A 172 4.45 9.33 -0.20
N LEU A 173 3.73 8.66 -1.09
CA LEU A 173 4.26 7.79 -2.13
C LEU A 173 4.10 8.46 -3.48
N TYR A 174 5.24 8.86 -4.08
CA TYR A 174 5.28 9.52 -5.38
C TYR A 174 5.43 8.47 -6.47
N ARG A 175 4.66 8.62 -7.54
CA ARG A 175 4.79 7.87 -8.79
C ARG A 175 5.06 8.85 -9.92
N THR A 176 6.14 8.64 -10.65
CA THR A 176 6.49 9.45 -11.82
C THR A 176 6.56 8.51 -13.02
N GLN A 177 5.70 8.70 -14.03
CA GLN A 177 5.69 7.85 -15.21
C GLN A 177 7.04 7.83 -15.90
N LEU A 178 7.51 6.64 -16.22
CA LEU A 178 8.67 6.38 -17.07
C LEU A 178 8.15 6.00 -18.46
N PHE A 179 8.59 6.72 -19.50
CA PHE A 179 8.14 6.46 -20.86
C PHE A 179 8.85 5.25 -21.48
N ASP A 180 10.17 5.23 -21.33
CA ASP A 180 11.07 4.16 -21.77
C ASP A 180 12.42 4.29 -21.00
N GLU A 181 13.39 3.42 -21.31
CA GLU A 181 14.71 3.47 -20.66
C GLU A 181 15.49 4.78 -20.94
N LYS A 182 15.29 5.42 -22.11
CA LYS A 182 15.97 6.67 -22.49
C LYS A 182 15.45 7.85 -21.67
N ASP A 183 14.21 7.77 -21.23
CA ASP A 183 13.53 8.79 -20.43
C ASP A 183 13.99 8.82 -18.96
N LEU A 184 14.77 7.84 -18.49
CA LEU A 184 15.22 7.74 -17.11
C LEU A 184 15.95 9.00 -16.61
N ALA A 185 16.69 9.68 -17.48
CA ALA A 185 17.36 10.93 -17.15
C ALA A 185 16.39 12.05 -16.81
N GLN A 186 15.26 12.14 -17.53
CA GLN A 186 14.20 13.10 -17.25
C GLN A 186 13.47 12.78 -15.94
N VAL A 187 13.16 11.51 -15.67
CA VAL A 187 12.57 11.09 -14.40
C VAL A 187 13.49 11.48 -13.23
N LYS A 188 14.81 11.25 -13.34
CA LYS A 188 15.79 11.69 -12.33
C LYS A 188 15.76 13.20 -12.11
N LYS A 189 15.63 13.99 -13.17
CA LYS A 189 15.52 15.45 -13.07
C LYS A 189 14.26 15.88 -12.34
N ILE A 190 13.12 15.26 -12.65
CA ILE A 190 11.84 15.52 -11.97
C ILE A 190 11.94 15.17 -10.48
N GLN A 191 12.43 13.97 -10.16
CA GLN A 191 12.60 13.52 -8.77
C GLN A 191 13.52 14.42 -7.95
N LYS A 192 14.58 14.98 -8.56
CA LYS A 192 15.43 15.99 -7.91
C LYS A 192 14.72 17.31 -7.64
N GLY A 193 13.67 17.60 -8.39
CA GLY A 193 12.82 18.78 -8.20
C GLY A 193 11.84 18.65 -7.04
N TYR A 194 11.51 17.46 -6.58
CA TYR A 194 10.67 17.24 -5.39
C TYR A 194 11.43 17.67 -4.14
N LYS A 195 10.81 18.51 -3.30
CA LYS A 195 11.38 18.97 -2.03
C LYS A 195 10.42 18.66 -0.89
N VAL A 196 11.00 18.34 0.25
CA VAL A 196 10.28 18.05 1.49
C VAL A 196 10.96 18.81 2.63
N GLU A 197 10.20 19.66 3.31
CA GLU A 197 10.68 20.54 4.36
C GLU A 197 9.66 20.59 5.49
N THR A 198 10.12 20.85 6.73
CA THR A 198 9.19 21.19 7.81
C THR A 198 8.63 22.60 7.58
N LEU A 199 7.44 22.86 8.12
CA LEU A 199 6.80 24.16 7.95
C LEU A 199 7.69 25.31 8.41
N SER A 200 8.31 25.19 9.59
CA SER A 200 9.20 26.21 10.15
C SER A 200 10.39 26.53 9.23
N HIS A 201 10.98 25.51 8.61
CA HIS A 201 12.06 25.69 7.63
C HIS A 201 11.56 26.40 6.37
N TYR A 202 10.41 26.00 5.83
CA TYR A 202 9.81 26.59 4.65
C TYR A 202 9.50 28.10 4.83
N VAL A 203 8.89 28.48 5.98
CA VAL A 203 8.56 29.87 6.28
C VAL A 203 9.73 30.65 6.91
N LYS A 204 10.91 30.03 7.09
CA LYS A 204 12.11 30.59 7.71
C LYS A 204 11.85 31.14 9.13
N GLN A 205 11.11 30.39 9.92
CA GLN A 205 10.82 30.66 11.32
C GLN A 205 11.53 29.70 12.26
N LYS A 206 11.56 30.01 13.54
CA LYS A 206 12.10 29.12 14.57
C LYS A 206 11.23 27.85 14.64
N ALA A 207 11.88 26.70 14.60
CA ALA A 207 11.19 25.40 14.76
C ALA A 207 10.55 25.29 16.16
N PRO A 208 9.37 24.67 16.25
CA PRO A 208 8.79 24.31 17.54
C PRO A 208 9.70 23.28 18.27
N PRO A 209 9.46 23.03 19.56
CA PRO A 209 10.14 21.94 20.27
C PRO A 209 9.99 20.60 19.52
N ALA A 210 11.07 19.85 19.43
CA ALA A 210 11.04 18.54 18.80
C ALA A 210 10.09 17.59 19.56
N ALA A 211 9.38 16.75 18.83
CA ALA A 211 8.57 15.69 19.43
C ALA A 211 9.49 14.70 20.18
N PRO A 212 8.97 14.03 21.25
CA PRO A 212 9.73 13.01 21.98
C PRO A 212 10.28 11.93 21.04
N LYS A 213 11.47 11.42 21.34
CA LYS A 213 12.08 10.32 20.59
C LYS A 213 11.21 9.07 20.72
N ILE A 214 11.05 8.35 19.61
CA ILE A 214 10.30 7.10 19.56
C ILE A 214 11.28 5.93 19.71
N ALA A 215 10.98 5.00 20.63
CA ALA A 215 11.64 3.72 20.71
C ALA A 215 10.90 2.73 19.80
N TRP A 216 11.34 2.60 18.56
CA TRP A 216 10.70 1.78 17.52
C TRP A 216 10.89 0.28 17.82
N PRO A 217 9.84 -0.52 18.10
CA PRO A 217 9.95 -1.97 18.27
C PRO A 217 10.46 -2.62 16.98
N LYS A 218 11.51 -3.45 17.09
CA LYS A 218 12.03 -4.15 15.91
C LYS A 218 11.00 -5.17 15.41
N PRO A 219 10.61 -5.14 14.11
CA PRO A 219 9.74 -6.14 13.52
C PRO A 219 10.33 -7.56 13.60
N THR A 220 9.47 -8.55 13.86
CA THR A 220 9.81 -9.97 13.76
C THR A 220 9.27 -10.55 12.46
N PRO A 221 9.86 -11.64 11.93
CA PRO A 221 9.38 -12.26 10.69
C PRO A 221 7.91 -12.69 10.72
N THR A 222 7.41 -13.08 11.89
CA THR A 222 6.07 -13.64 12.12
C THR A 222 5.08 -12.63 12.70
N MET A 223 5.47 -11.36 12.87
CA MET A 223 4.66 -10.37 13.57
C MET A 223 3.25 -10.19 13.00
N SER A 224 3.08 -10.36 11.70
CA SER A 224 1.78 -10.19 11.03
C SER A 224 0.91 -11.46 11.04
N ASP A 225 1.46 -12.60 11.47
CA ASP A 225 0.82 -13.91 11.38
C ASP A 225 0.40 -14.50 12.74
N THR A 226 0.80 -13.89 13.82
CA THR A 226 0.62 -14.35 15.20
C THR A 226 0.00 -13.26 16.06
N PRO A 227 -0.47 -13.56 17.29
CA PRO A 227 -0.96 -12.55 18.23
C PRO A 227 0.06 -11.47 18.62
N ASP A 228 1.35 -11.65 18.31
CA ASP A 228 2.37 -10.58 18.45
C ASP A 228 2.04 -9.34 17.58
N LEU A 229 1.19 -9.49 16.57
CA LEU A 229 0.62 -8.38 15.79
C LEU A 229 0.02 -7.30 16.71
N PHE A 230 -0.67 -7.67 17.78
CA PHE A 230 -1.35 -6.73 18.66
C PHE A 230 -0.38 -5.84 19.45
N ARG A 231 0.83 -6.29 19.72
CA ARG A 231 1.89 -5.46 20.30
C ARG A 231 2.28 -4.29 19.38
N TYR A 232 2.41 -4.56 18.09
CA TYR A 232 2.73 -3.53 17.11
C TYR A 232 1.52 -2.64 16.79
N LEU A 233 0.33 -3.22 16.86
CA LEU A 233 -0.92 -2.45 16.73
C LEU A 233 -1.04 -1.44 17.87
N ASN A 234 -0.91 -1.85 19.13
CA ASN A 234 -0.92 -0.95 20.30
C ASN A 234 0.10 0.18 20.15
N PHE A 235 1.31 -0.17 19.73
CA PHE A 235 2.36 0.82 19.47
C PHE A 235 1.96 1.84 18.40
N MET A 236 1.40 1.39 17.28
CA MET A 236 1.01 2.29 16.19
C MET A 236 -0.23 3.12 16.51
N LEU A 237 -1.17 2.58 17.26
CA LEU A 237 -2.36 3.31 17.69
C LEU A 237 -2.02 4.52 18.58
N ALA A 238 -0.86 4.56 19.24
CA ALA A 238 -0.38 5.76 19.94
C ALA A 238 -0.17 6.98 19.00
N PHE A 239 0.00 6.74 17.71
CA PHE A 239 0.15 7.79 16.68
C PHE A 239 -1.12 8.00 15.83
N ALA A 240 -2.17 7.26 16.13
CA ALA A 240 -3.42 7.24 15.37
C ALA A 240 -4.61 7.51 16.30
N PRO A 241 -4.95 8.79 16.57
CA PRO A 241 -6.08 9.14 17.43
C PRO A 241 -7.37 8.44 16.99
N ALA A 242 -8.07 7.85 17.97
CA ALA A 242 -9.33 7.16 17.73
C ALA A 242 -10.36 8.11 17.11
N GLN A 243 -10.99 7.64 16.04
CA GLN A 243 -12.11 8.33 15.43
C GLN A 243 -13.41 8.02 16.17
N ASP A 244 -14.34 8.95 16.19
CA ASP A 244 -15.61 8.78 16.95
C ASP A 244 -16.37 7.50 16.54
N ALA A 245 -16.37 7.18 15.25
CA ALA A 245 -17.03 5.98 14.73
C ALA A 245 -16.38 4.64 15.17
N GLU A 246 -15.16 4.68 15.70
CA GLU A 246 -14.39 3.49 16.11
C GLU A 246 -14.30 3.33 17.63
N LYS A 247 -14.83 4.26 18.41
CA LYS A 247 -14.71 4.24 19.89
C LYS A 247 -15.24 2.95 20.52
N ASP A 248 -16.42 2.51 20.12
CA ASP A 248 -17.01 1.28 20.64
C ASP A 248 -16.24 0.03 20.23
N LEU A 249 -15.70 0.01 19.00
CA LEU A 249 -14.85 -1.05 18.51
C LEU A 249 -13.56 -1.16 19.34
N LEU A 250 -12.89 -0.02 19.55
CA LEU A 250 -11.65 0.04 20.32
C LEU A 250 -11.89 -0.27 21.81
N ALA A 251 -13.06 0.10 22.37
CA ALA A 251 -13.44 -0.29 23.72
C ALA A 251 -13.58 -1.83 23.86
N ARG A 252 -14.13 -2.51 22.83
CA ARG A 252 -14.15 -3.99 22.81
C ARG A 252 -12.73 -4.56 22.68
N PHE A 253 -11.87 -4.00 21.84
CA PHE A 253 -10.48 -4.45 21.67
C PHE A 253 -9.69 -4.34 22.98
N LYS A 254 -9.97 -3.31 23.79
CA LYS A 254 -9.36 -3.13 25.10
C LYS A 254 -9.61 -4.35 26.03
N THR A 255 -10.75 -5.04 25.91
CA THR A 255 -11.07 -6.21 26.74
C THR A 255 -10.17 -7.41 26.50
N ILE A 256 -9.40 -7.41 25.40
CA ILE A 256 -8.37 -8.42 25.09
C ILE A 256 -6.94 -7.82 25.09
N GLY A 257 -6.74 -6.69 25.76
CA GLY A 257 -5.43 -6.04 25.93
C GLY A 257 -4.98 -5.17 24.75
N ILE A 258 -5.85 -4.86 23.79
CA ILE A 258 -5.50 -3.99 22.67
C ILE A 258 -5.91 -2.55 22.99
N GLU A 259 -4.93 -1.72 23.33
CA GLU A 259 -5.10 -0.33 23.71
C GLU A 259 -3.93 0.53 23.23
N ALA A 260 -4.23 1.74 22.74
CA ALA A 260 -3.26 2.65 22.15
C ALA A 260 -2.10 3.00 23.10
N GLY A 261 -0.88 2.66 22.71
CA GLY A 261 0.34 2.94 23.46
C GLY A 261 0.62 1.99 24.65
N GLU A 262 -0.32 1.11 25.00
CA GLU A 262 -0.15 0.18 26.12
C GLU A 262 0.70 -1.03 25.72
N PRO A 263 1.48 -1.59 26.66
CA PRO A 263 2.22 -2.82 26.42
C PRO A 263 1.27 -4.00 26.11
N PHE A 264 1.65 -4.84 25.16
CA PHE A 264 0.98 -6.11 24.89
C PHE A 264 2.00 -7.23 24.94
N ASN A 265 1.87 -8.12 25.92
CA ASN A 265 2.82 -9.20 26.14
C ASN A 265 2.07 -10.54 26.33
N LEU A 266 2.25 -11.46 25.41
CA LEU A 266 1.60 -12.77 25.42
C LEU A 266 1.95 -13.64 26.66
N HIS A 267 3.06 -13.37 27.33
CA HIS A 267 3.42 -14.08 28.55
C HIS A 267 2.51 -13.76 29.73
N ASP A 268 1.77 -12.64 29.67
CA ASP A 268 0.87 -12.21 30.73
C ASP A 268 -0.51 -12.88 30.66
N PHE A 269 -0.78 -13.63 29.57
CA PHE A 269 -2.06 -14.27 29.29
C PHE A 269 -2.04 -15.77 29.62
N THR A 270 -3.20 -16.32 30.00
CA THR A 270 -3.36 -17.77 30.20
C THR A 270 -3.21 -18.53 28.87
N ALA A 271 -3.08 -19.86 28.95
CA ALA A 271 -3.02 -20.68 27.74
C ALA A 271 -4.31 -20.57 26.91
N GLU A 272 -5.47 -20.54 27.57
CA GLU A 272 -6.79 -20.44 26.96
C GLU A 272 -6.97 -19.07 26.27
N GLN A 273 -6.50 -17.98 26.90
CA GLN A 273 -6.53 -16.64 26.31
C GLN A 273 -5.66 -16.56 25.04
N ARG A 274 -4.42 -17.09 25.09
CA ARG A 274 -3.55 -17.13 23.93
C ARG A 274 -4.16 -17.96 22.80
N GLN A 275 -4.74 -19.12 23.10
CA GLN A 275 -5.40 -19.96 22.12
C GLN A 275 -6.59 -19.23 21.46
N ALA A 276 -7.41 -18.51 22.25
CA ALA A 276 -8.52 -17.72 21.70
C ALA A 276 -8.05 -16.64 20.72
N LEU A 277 -6.92 -15.97 21.01
CA LEU A 277 -6.33 -14.99 20.09
C LEU A 277 -5.84 -15.65 18.79
N GLU A 278 -5.18 -16.80 18.86
CA GLU A 278 -4.70 -17.57 17.71
C GLU A 278 -5.85 -18.07 16.83
N ASP A 279 -6.90 -18.60 17.47
CA ASP A 279 -8.12 -19.04 16.79
C ASP A 279 -8.82 -17.90 16.07
N GLY A 280 -8.91 -16.72 16.70
CA GLY A 280 -9.48 -15.52 16.08
C GLY A 280 -8.72 -15.08 14.83
N ILE A 281 -7.39 -15.11 14.86
CA ILE A 281 -6.54 -14.82 13.70
C ILE A 281 -6.77 -15.87 12.58
N SER A 282 -6.88 -17.14 12.97
CA SER A 282 -7.17 -18.22 12.02
C SER A 282 -8.53 -18.03 11.34
N ASP A 283 -9.55 -17.65 12.12
CA ASP A 283 -10.89 -17.35 11.61
C ASP A 283 -10.90 -16.16 10.64
N ALA A 284 -10.13 -15.10 10.93
CA ALA A 284 -9.98 -13.95 10.05
C ALA A 284 -9.34 -14.34 8.71
N LYS A 285 -8.29 -15.15 8.74
CA LYS A 285 -7.62 -15.66 7.52
C LYS A 285 -8.55 -16.56 6.71
N ALA A 286 -9.34 -17.42 7.37
CA ALA A 286 -10.32 -18.27 6.71
C ALA A 286 -11.47 -17.45 6.09
N GLU A 287 -11.93 -16.39 6.75
CA GLU A 287 -12.92 -15.47 6.20
C GLU A 287 -12.41 -14.77 4.95
N PHE A 288 -11.20 -14.25 4.99
CA PHE A 288 -10.57 -13.63 3.83
C PHE A 288 -10.40 -14.62 2.66
N ALA A 289 -9.99 -15.85 2.94
CA ALA A 289 -9.84 -16.87 1.89
C ALA A 289 -11.15 -17.16 1.17
N ARG A 290 -12.27 -17.25 1.91
CA ARG A 290 -13.62 -17.39 1.32
C ARG A 290 -14.00 -16.14 0.53
N PHE A 291 -13.86 -14.97 1.13
CA PHE A 291 -14.15 -13.69 0.48
C PHE A 291 -13.36 -13.53 -0.82
N LYS A 292 -12.05 -13.84 -0.80
CA LYS A 292 -11.21 -13.77 -2.00
C LYS A 292 -11.75 -14.68 -3.10
N LYS A 293 -12.01 -15.95 -2.78
CA LYS A 293 -12.52 -16.94 -3.75
C LYS A 293 -13.87 -16.54 -4.33
N ASP A 294 -14.80 -16.09 -3.46
CA ASP A 294 -16.20 -15.91 -3.83
C ASP A 294 -16.49 -14.55 -4.47
N LYS A 295 -15.67 -13.52 -4.18
CA LYS A 295 -15.92 -12.13 -4.56
C LYS A 295 -14.80 -11.50 -5.39
N VAL A 296 -13.54 -11.74 -5.02
CA VAL A 296 -12.40 -11.10 -5.70
C VAL A 296 -12.01 -11.86 -6.96
N ASP A 297 -11.87 -13.19 -6.87
CA ASP A 297 -11.49 -14.03 -8.02
C ASP A 297 -12.60 -14.06 -9.09
N THR A 298 -13.83 -13.73 -8.71
CA THR A 298 -14.99 -13.59 -9.62
C THR A 298 -15.17 -12.17 -10.15
N HIS A 299 -14.32 -11.21 -9.75
CA HIS A 299 -14.41 -9.78 -10.08
C HIS A 299 -15.71 -9.09 -9.63
N GLU A 300 -16.46 -9.66 -8.68
CA GLU A 300 -17.60 -8.99 -8.06
C GLU A 300 -17.13 -7.82 -7.16
N VAL A 301 -15.96 -7.98 -6.54
CA VAL A 301 -15.25 -6.93 -5.78
C VAL A 301 -13.89 -6.71 -6.43
N THR A 302 -13.53 -5.45 -6.62
CA THR A 302 -12.33 -5.03 -7.35
C THR A 302 -11.37 -4.25 -6.45
N SER A 303 -10.20 -3.90 -6.98
CA SER A 303 -9.24 -3.06 -6.25
C SER A 303 -9.83 -1.68 -5.91
N GLY A 304 -10.78 -1.18 -6.68
CA GLY A 304 -11.46 0.07 -6.40
C GLY A 304 -12.22 0.09 -5.07
N ASP A 305 -12.63 -1.09 -4.60
CA ASP A 305 -13.34 -1.25 -3.33
C ASP A 305 -12.40 -1.29 -2.12
N PHE A 306 -11.12 -1.63 -2.31
CA PHE A 306 -10.16 -1.88 -1.23
C PHE A 306 -9.38 -0.65 -0.78
N TYR A 307 -9.26 0.36 -1.66
CA TYR A 307 -8.41 1.53 -1.44
C TYR A 307 -9.20 2.81 -1.54
N GLY A 308 -9.04 3.69 -0.57
CA GLY A 308 -9.73 4.97 -0.58
C GLY A 308 -9.62 5.69 0.76
N THR A 309 -10.45 6.71 0.90
CA THR A 309 -10.62 7.45 2.14
C THR A 309 -11.38 6.62 3.17
N ARG A 310 -11.42 7.09 4.43
CA ARG A 310 -12.27 6.53 5.48
C ARG A 310 -13.74 6.46 5.05
N ASP A 311 -14.25 7.54 4.42
CA ASP A 311 -15.63 7.62 3.95
C ASP A 311 -15.94 6.63 2.84
N HIS A 312 -14.97 6.35 1.96
CA HIS A 312 -15.10 5.32 0.92
C HIS A 312 -15.20 3.93 1.54
N LEU A 313 -14.30 3.61 2.46
CA LEU A 313 -14.21 2.28 3.10
C LEU A 313 -15.31 2.03 4.13
N LYS A 314 -15.94 3.07 4.69
CA LYS A 314 -17.10 3.00 5.61
C LYS A 314 -16.96 1.97 6.74
N GLY A 315 -15.75 1.80 7.30
CA GLY A 315 -15.50 0.82 8.34
C GLY A 315 -15.45 -0.64 7.86
N ASN A 316 -15.36 -0.89 6.56
CA ASN A 316 -15.18 -2.24 6.03
C ASN A 316 -13.72 -2.69 6.21
N TYR A 317 -13.43 -3.27 7.38
CA TYR A 317 -12.07 -3.70 7.74
C TYR A 317 -11.60 -4.91 6.93
N LEU A 318 -12.52 -5.76 6.44
CA LEU A 318 -12.16 -6.86 5.55
C LEU A 318 -11.64 -6.35 4.20
N TYR A 319 -12.22 -5.28 3.65
CA TYR A 319 -11.72 -4.65 2.42
C TYR A 319 -10.35 -4.02 2.63
N ARG A 320 -10.16 -3.31 3.75
CA ARG A 320 -8.86 -2.73 4.10
C ARG A 320 -7.80 -3.81 4.31
N TYR A 321 -8.15 -4.91 4.98
CA TYR A 321 -7.31 -6.10 5.11
C TYR A 321 -6.96 -6.68 3.74
N ALA A 322 -7.95 -6.88 2.87
CA ALA A 322 -7.75 -7.41 1.52
C ALA A 322 -6.77 -6.54 0.73
N GLY A 323 -6.95 -5.22 0.76
CA GLY A 323 -6.03 -4.27 0.12
C GLY A 323 -4.59 -4.42 0.62
N ALA A 324 -4.38 -4.46 1.93
CA ALA A 324 -3.04 -4.62 2.52
C ALA A 324 -2.42 -5.99 2.23
N ASN A 325 -3.23 -7.06 2.25
CA ASN A 325 -2.76 -8.44 2.02
C ASN A 325 -2.43 -8.72 0.55
N MET A 326 -3.21 -8.16 -0.38
CA MET A 326 -3.04 -8.40 -1.82
C MET A 326 -2.09 -7.41 -2.48
N GLY A 327 -1.93 -6.19 -1.94
CA GLY A 327 -1.07 -5.17 -2.52
C GLY A 327 -1.13 -3.86 -1.73
N ILE A 328 -0.42 -3.78 -0.61
CA ILE A 328 -0.40 -2.57 0.24
C ILE A 328 -0.07 -1.29 -0.56
N PHE A 329 -0.69 -0.17 -0.20
CA PHE A 329 -0.56 1.14 -0.83
C PHE A 329 -1.09 1.22 -2.27
N GLY A 330 -2.12 0.44 -2.59
CA GLY A 330 -2.87 0.58 -3.84
C GLY A 330 -3.55 1.95 -3.94
N ASN A 331 -3.76 2.40 -5.17
CA ASN A 331 -4.45 3.66 -5.43
C ASN A 331 -5.97 3.53 -5.27
N SER A 332 -6.61 4.62 -4.90
CA SER A 332 -8.07 4.75 -5.02
C SER A 332 -8.52 4.61 -6.48
N ALA A 333 -9.75 4.16 -6.69
CA ALA A 333 -10.28 3.82 -8.02
C ALA A 333 -10.15 4.93 -9.05
N GLU A 334 -10.36 6.18 -8.63
CA GLU A 334 -10.28 7.36 -9.49
C GLU A 334 -8.83 7.71 -9.89
N GLU A 335 -7.82 7.20 -9.18
CA GLU A 335 -6.42 7.43 -9.51
C GLU A 335 -5.84 6.29 -10.34
N ALA A 336 -6.10 5.04 -9.96
CA ALA A 336 -5.76 3.88 -10.77
C ALA A 336 -6.63 2.68 -10.42
N ASN A 337 -6.97 1.88 -11.43
CA ASN A 337 -7.68 0.62 -11.27
C ASN A 337 -6.75 -0.55 -11.58
N TYR A 338 -6.88 -1.63 -10.83
CA TYR A 338 -6.06 -2.84 -10.97
C TYR A 338 -6.97 -4.05 -11.21
N ILE A 339 -6.81 -4.69 -12.36
CA ILE A 339 -7.59 -5.86 -12.75
C ILE A 339 -6.65 -7.05 -12.86
N GLY A 340 -6.88 -8.07 -12.04
CA GLY A 340 -6.07 -9.29 -12.03
C GLY A 340 -6.58 -10.31 -13.03
N TYR A 341 -5.68 -10.84 -13.84
CA TYR A 341 -5.91 -12.06 -14.64
C TYR A 341 -5.34 -13.25 -13.90
N PHE A 342 -6.18 -14.01 -13.19
CA PHE A 342 -5.80 -15.19 -12.43
C PHE A 342 -6.29 -16.51 -13.09
N ILE A 343 -7.32 -16.40 -13.91
CA ILE A 343 -7.98 -17.50 -14.61
C ILE A 343 -8.16 -17.14 -16.08
N ASP A 344 -8.29 -18.18 -16.91
CA ASP A 344 -8.65 -18.04 -18.32
C ASP A 344 -10.17 -17.94 -18.53
N LYS A 345 -10.60 -17.84 -19.81
CA LYS A 345 -12.02 -17.81 -20.18
C LYS A 345 -12.84 -19.03 -19.75
N ASP A 346 -12.18 -20.14 -19.48
CA ASP A 346 -12.79 -21.42 -19.06
C ASP A 346 -12.76 -21.56 -17.51
N GLY A 347 -12.35 -20.52 -16.78
CA GLY A 347 -12.26 -20.50 -15.32
C GLY A 347 -11.09 -21.29 -14.73
N LYS A 348 -10.09 -21.64 -15.55
CA LYS A 348 -8.92 -22.42 -15.11
C LYS A 348 -7.77 -21.48 -14.72
N PRO A 349 -6.98 -21.82 -13.67
CA PRO A 349 -5.77 -21.08 -13.33
C PRO A 349 -4.78 -21.02 -14.51
N LEU A 350 -4.13 -19.87 -14.66
CA LEU A 350 -3.16 -19.65 -15.73
C LEU A 350 -1.86 -20.42 -15.48
N ASP A 351 -1.41 -21.19 -16.49
CA ASP A 351 -0.19 -21.99 -16.42
C ASP A 351 0.44 -22.10 -17.81
N ALA A 352 1.51 -21.32 -18.04
CA ALA A 352 2.17 -21.27 -19.34
C ALA A 352 3.08 -22.48 -19.65
N SER A 353 3.20 -23.45 -18.73
CA SER A 353 3.75 -24.77 -19.05
C SER A 353 2.77 -25.69 -19.77
N LYS A 354 1.47 -25.33 -19.77
CA LYS A 354 0.39 -26.17 -20.34
C LYS A 354 -0.24 -25.55 -21.58
N HIS A 355 -0.35 -24.21 -21.58
CA HIS A 355 -1.02 -23.45 -22.64
C HIS A 355 -0.26 -22.15 -22.93
N ASP A 356 -0.27 -21.76 -24.18
CA ASP A 356 -0.08 -20.37 -24.58
C ASP A 356 -1.39 -19.62 -24.37
N TYR A 357 -1.34 -18.29 -24.19
CA TYR A 357 -2.53 -17.47 -24.00
C TYR A 357 -2.53 -16.28 -24.92
N THR A 358 -3.71 -15.89 -25.40
CA THR A 358 -3.94 -14.64 -26.10
C THR A 358 -4.91 -13.76 -25.36
N LEU A 359 -4.64 -12.45 -25.37
CA LEU A 359 -5.55 -11.41 -24.91
C LEU A 359 -5.87 -10.51 -26.07
N HIS A 360 -7.12 -10.53 -26.53
CA HIS A 360 -7.56 -9.76 -27.68
C HIS A 360 -8.43 -8.56 -27.27
N PHE A 361 -8.11 -7.41 -27.79
CA PHE A 361 -8.92 -6.20 -27.71
C PHE A 361 -9.53 -5.91 -29.08
N ASP A 362 -10.84 -5.85 -29.15
CA ASP A 362 -11.54 -5.46 -30.37
C ASP A 362 -11.13 -4.03 -30.79
N LYS A 363 -11.35 -3.70 -32.06
CA LYS A 363 -11.11 -2.36 -32.56
C LYS A 363 -11.87 -1.31 -31.75
N GLY A 364 -11.13 -0.37 -31.15
CA GLY A 364 -11.68 0.70 -30.32
C GLY A 364 -12.03 0.29 -28.88
N ALA A 365 -11.73 -0.96 -28.46
CA ALA A 365 -12.02 -1.47 -27.11
C ALA A 365 -10.77 -1.61 -26.23
N LEU A 366 -9.71 -0.87 -26.54
CA LEU A 366 -8.54 -0.79 -25.64
C LEU A 366 -8.94 -0.29 -24.25
N PRO A 367 -8.16 -0.62 -23.18
CA PRO A 367 -8.47 -0.16 -21.83
C PRO A 367 -8.63 1.37 -21.75
N PRO A 368 -9.81 1.90 -21.34
CA PRO A 368 -10.07 3.34 -21.33
C PRO A 368 -9.41 4.00 -20.12
N ALA A 369 -8.30 4.70 -20.36
CA ALA A 369 -7.52 5.42 -19.37
C ALA A 369 -7.02 6.74 -19.94
N ASP A 370 -7.25 7.86 -19.22
CA ASP A 370 -6.85 9.20 -19.66
C ASP A 370 -5.33 9.40 -19.61
N ALA A 371 -4.63 8.70 -18.68
CA ALA A 371 -3.18 8.77 -18.65
C ALA A 371 -2.54 7.63 -19.47
N PHE A 372 -2.63 6.41 -18.99
CA PHE A 372 -2.11 5.22 -19.70
C PHE A 372 -2.61 3.94 -19.03
N TRP A 373 -2.47 2.81 -19.73
CA TRP A 373 -2.67 1.48 -19.18
C TRP A 373 -1.43 0.62 -19.35
N SER A 374 -1.29 -0.42 -18.51
CA SER A 374 -0.24 -1.43 -18.63
C SER A 374 -0.72 -2.80 -18.21
N LEU A 375 -0.27 -3.85 -18.90
CA LEU A 375 -0.42 -5.25 -18.51
C LEU A 375 0.94 -5.77 -18.08
N THR A 376 1.09 -6.13 -16.80
CA THR A 376 2.35 -6.63 -16.22
C THR A 376 2.24 -8.11 -15.89
N MET A 377 3.31 -8.88 -16.19
CA MET A 377 3.43 -10.32 -15.96
C MET A 377 4.09 -10.64 -14.63
N TYR A 378 3.53 -11.61 -13.88
CA TYR A 378 4.10 -12.08 -12.60
C TYR A 378 4.10 -13.61 -12.52
N ASP A 379 5.13 -14.15 -11.89
CA ASP A 379 5.16 -15.56 -11.47
C ASP A 379 4.21 -15.75 -10.26
N SER A 380 3.34 -16.77 -10.31
CA SER A 380 2.35 -17.00 -9.23
C SER A 380 2.95 -17.52 -7.93
N LYS A 381 4.13 -18.15 -7.96
CA LYS A 381 4.74 -18.77 -6.76
C LYS A 381 5.36 -17.73 -5.85
N ASN A 382 6.10 -16.78 -6.43
CA ASN A 382 6.83 -15.76 -5.68
C ASN A 382 6.21 -14.36 -5.78
N LYS A 383 5.24 -14.16 -6.70
CA LYS A 383 4.58 -12.87 -6.99
C LYS A 383 5.55 -11.78 -7.48
N LEU A 384 6.63 -12.17 -8.15
CA LEU A 384 7.66 -11.29 -8.67
C LEU A 384 7.58 -11.17 -10.20
N LEU A 385 8.26 -10.16 -10.76
CA LEU A 385 8.44 -10.02 -12.20
C LEU A 385 9.23 -11.20 -12.77
N VAL A 386 8.83 -11.64 -13.98
CA VAL A 386 9.41 -12.83 -14.63
C VAL A 386 10.64 -12.44 -15.44
N ALA A 387 11.83 -12.99 -15.08
CA ALA A 387 13.03 -12.81 -15.87
C ALA A 387 12.84 -13.42 -17.27
N ASN A 388 13.17 -12.65 -18.30
CA ASN A 388 13.01 -13.08 -19.69
C ASN A 388 14.07 -12.45 -20.61
N PRO A 389 14.32 -13.02 -21.82
CA PRO A 389 15.38 -12.56 -22.72
C PRO A 389 15.22 -11.12 -23.23
N LEU A 390 13.99 -10.59 -23.21
CA LEU A 390 13.69 -9.24 -23.68
C LEU A 390 13.79 -8.19 -22.57
N ASN A 391 13.95 -8.58 -21.29
CA ASN A 391 13.70 -7.73 -20.12
C ASN A 391 12.34 -6.99 -20.19
N ARG A 392 11.37 -7.61 -20.86
CA ARG A 392 10.03 -7.08 -21.02
C ARG A 392 9.11 -7.65 -19.95
N TYR A 393 8.76 -6.82 -18.99
CA TYR A 393 7.93 -7.20 -17.83
C TYR A 393 6.47 -6.80 -18.00
N LEU A 394 6.21 -5.88 -18.96
CA LEU A 394 4.89 -5.34 -19.24
C LEU A 394 4.74 -4.98 -20.72
N ILE A 395 3.49 -4.80 -21.13
CA ILE A 395 3.10 -4.07 -22.34
C ILE A 395 2.17 -2.94 -21.89
N ASN A 396 2.37 -1.72 -22.39
CA ASN A 396 1.57 -0.55 -22.05
C ASN A 396 1.12 0.26 -23.27
N SER A 397 0.20 1.20 -23.06
CA SER A 397 -0.38 2.01 -24.13
C SER A 397 0.62 2.87 -24.90
N ARG A 398 1.78 3.22 -24.33
CA ARG A 398 2.84 3.96 -25.03
C ARG A 398 3.58 3.11 -26.07
N MET A 399 3.51 1.79 -25.92
CA MET A 399 4.10 0.85 -26.89
C MET A 399 3.20 0.62 -28.12
N LEU A 400 1.95 1.11 -28.11
CA LEU A 400 0.99 0.89 -29.20
C LEU A 400 1.51 1.21 -30.60
N PRO A 401 2.32 2.27 -30.83
CA PRO A 401 2.89 2.53 -32.15
C PRO A 401 3.83 1.43 -32.68
N ASP A 402 4.44 0.67 -31.78
CA ASP A 402 5.38 -0.41 -32.10
C ASP A 402 4.71 -1.80 -32.10
N LEU A 403 3.45 -1.90 -31.64
CA LEU A 403 2.70 -3.15 -31.65
C LEU A 403 2.05 -3.38 -33.01
N LYS A 404 1.94 -4.64 -33.39
CA LYS A 404 1.27 -5.06 -34.64
C LYS A 404 -0.24 -5.14 -34.42
N PRO A 405 -1.06 -4.31 -35.11
CA PRO A 405 -2.50 -4.44 -35.06
C PRO A 405 -2.96 -5.71 -35.82
N ASP A 406 -4.12 -6.22 -35.46
CA ASP A 406 -4.78 -7.30 -36.18
C ASP A 406 -5.42 -6.80 -37.48
N ALA A 407 -5.78 -7.71 -38.39
CA ALA A 407 -6.34 -7.38 -39.70
C ALA A 407 -7.69 -6.61 -39.63
N ASP A 408 -8.45 -6.82 -38.56
CA ASP A 408 -9.72 -6.14 -38.25
C ASP A 408 -9.51 -4.78 -37.56
N GLY A 409 -8.27 -4.45 -37.21
CA GLY A 409 -7.88 -3.24 -36.49
C GLY A 409 -7.96 -3.37 -34.98
N GLY A 410 -8.18 -4.57 -34.45
CA GLY A 410 -8.02 -4.94 -33.05
C GLY A 410 -6.55 -5.09 -32.65
N LEU A 411 -6.30 -5.57 -31.43
CA LEU A 411 -4.96 -5.81 -30.89
C LEU A 411 -4.94 -7.13 -30.12
N THR A 412 -4.08 -8.06 -30.56
CA THR A 412 -3.84 -9.31 -29.80
C THR A 412 -2.47 -9.26 -29.12
N LEU A 413 -2.45 -9.52 -27.81
CA LEU A 413 -1.24 -9.73 -27.00
C LEU A 413 -1.04 -11.23 -26.77
N TYR A 414 0.21 -11.68 -26.84
CA TYR A 414 0.62 -13.07 -26.68
C TYR A 414 1.30 -13.24 -25.32
N LEU A 415 0.66 -13.97 -24.39
CA LEU A 415 1.17 -14.27 -23.06
C LEU A 415 1.61 -15.73 -23.03
N GLN A 416 2.86 -15.99 -23.31
CA GLN A 416 3.41 -17.36 -23.48
C GLN A 416 4.90 -17.39 -23.12
N ASN A 417 5.41 -18.57 -22.78
CA ASN A 417 6.82 -18.76 -22.44
C ASN A 417 7.71 -18.68 -23.68
N SER A 418 7.38 -19.45 -24.72
CA SER A 418 8.12 -19.49 -25.98
C SER A 418 7.83 -18.30 -26.86
N ALA A 419 8.82 -17.79 -27.58
CA ALA A 419 8.63 -16.68 -28.52
C ALA A 419 7.62 -17.05 -29.62
N PRO A 420 6.62 -16.20 -29.90
CA PRO A 420 5.73 -16.37 -31.05
C PRO A 420 6.49 -16.16 -32.38
N ALA A 421 5.79 -16.30 -33.51
CA ALA A 421 6.33 -15.98 -34.82
C ALA A 421 6.98 -14.59 -34.83
N LYS A 422 8.05 -14.41 -35.61
CA LYS A 422 8.90 -13.21 -35.58
C LYS A 422 8.13 -11.91 -35.75
N ASP A 423 7.11 -11.91 -36.58
CA ASP A 423 6.25 -10.76 -36.90
C ASP A 423 5.22 -10.45 -35.81
N LEU A 424 5.08 -11.31 -34.77
CA LEU A 424 4.19 -11.16 -33.62
C LEU A 424 4.95 -10.83 -32.32
N GLN A 425 6.29 -10.82 -32.35
CA GLN A 425 7.11 -10.62 -31.16
C GLN A 425 7.00 -9.21 -30.55
N SER A 426 6.54 -8.21 -31.31
CA SER A 426 6.23 -6.89 -30.74
C SER A 426 5.12 -7.00 -29.69
N ASN A 427 4.13 -7.87 -29.90
CA ASN A 427 2.97 -8.07 -29.03
C ASN A 427 3.17 -9.17 -27.97
N TRP A 428 4.37 -9.70 -27.84
CA TRP A 428 4.67 -10.78 -26.90
C TRP A 428 5.03 -10.26 -25.53
N LEU A 429 4.31 -10.72 -24.51
CA LEU A 429 4.64 -10.58 -23.08
C LEU A 429 5.09 -11.94 -22.55
N PRO A 430 6.41 -12.15 -22.33
CA PRO A 430 6.94 -13.44 -21.90
C PRO A 430 6.38 -13.88 -20.55
N ALA A 431 5.82 -15.09 -20.49
CA ALA A 431 5.36 -15.76 -19.29
C ALA A 431 6.42 -16.72 -18.72
N PRO A 432 6.38 -17.08 -17.41
CA PRO A 432 7.27 -18.11 -16.85
C PRO A 432 6.90 -19.51 -17.40
N GLU A 433 7.81 -20.45 -17.25
CA GLU A 433 7.51 -21.87 -17.45
C GLU A 433 6.75 -22.40 -16.22
N GLY A 434 5.45 -22.13 -16.15
CA GLY A 434 4.60 -22.54 -15.03
C GLY A 434 3.45 -21.58 -14.74
N PRO A 435 2.87 -21.65 -13.52
CA PRO A 435 1.76 -20.81 -13.12
C PRO A 435 2.13 -19.32 -13.07
N PHE A 436 1.26 -18.48 -13.62
CA PHE A 436 1.45 -17.03 -13.67
C PHE A 436 0.14 -16.28 -13.40
N TYR A 437 0.23 -14.97 -13.24
CA TYR A 437 -0.91 -14.06 -13.31
C TYR A 437 -0.50 -12.75 -13.98
N GLY A 438 -1.46 -12.06 -14.55
CA GLY A 438 -1.29 -10.73 -15.11
C GLY A 438 -2.01 -9.68 -14.28
N VAL A 439 -1.49 -8.46 -14.24
CA VAL A 439 -2.21 -7.30 -13.67
C VAL A 439 -2.31 -6.22 -14.73
N LEU A 440 -3.55 -5.94 -15.15
CA LEU A 440 -3.87 -4.80 -15.98
C LEU A 440 -4.10 -3.60 -15.07
N ARG A 441 -3.31 -2.54 -15.28
CA ARG A 441 -3.42 -1.27 -14.56
C ARG A 441 -3.93 -0.20 -15.51
N LEU A 442 -4.95 0.53 -15.07
CA LEU A 442 -5.46 1.70 -15.78
C LEU A 442 -5.19 2.92 -14.89
N TYR A 443 -4.35 3.84 -15.36
CA TYR A 443 -4.05 5.09 -14.66
C TYR A 443 -4.95 6.19 -15.18
N LEU A 444 -5.67 6.85 -14.27
CA LEU A 444 -6.79 7.74 -14.54
C LEU A 444 -7.85 7.03 -15.41
N PRO A 445 -8.46 5.96 -14.87
CA PRO A 445 -9.47 5.20 -15.59
C PRO A 445 -10.67 6.07 -15.91
N GLN A 446 -11.22 5.90 -17.13
CA GLN A 446 -12.44 6.57 -17.55
C GLN A 446 -13.67 5.96 -16.84
N PRO A 447 -14.80 6.68 -16.74
CA PRO A 447 -15.99 6.24 -16.02
C PRO A 447 -16.55 4.89 -16.47
N GLU A 448 -16.31 4.48 -17.71
CA GLU A 448 -16.75 3.21 -18.30
C GLU A 448 -16.15 1.99 -17.58
N VAL A 449 -14.98 2.16 -16.93
CA VAL A 449 -14.36 1.11 -16.13
C VAL A 449 -15.16 0.87 -14.85
N ALA A 450 -15.45 1.95 -14.10
CA ALA A 450 -16.18 1.87 -12.84
C ALA A 450 -17.65 1.47 -13.03
N SER A 451 -18.29 1.93 -14.11
CA SER A 451 -19.67 1.58 -14.45
C SER A 451 -19.82 0.16 -15.02
N GLY A 452 -18.72 -0.50 -15.36
CA GLY A 452 -18.70 -1.80 -16.01
C GLY A 452 -19.22 -1.77 -17.46
N GLN A 453 -19.28 -0.61 -18.10
CA GLN A 453 -19.57 -0.50 -19.53
C GLN A 453 -18.43 -1.06 -20.37
N TRP A 454 -17.19 -0.73 -20.02
CA TRP A 454 -16.04 -1.40 -20.61
C TRP A 454 -15.92 -2.81 -20.04
N LYS A 455 -15.88 -3.79 -20.92
CA LYS A 455 -15.73 -5.18 -20.54
C LYS A 455 -14.28 -5.61 -20.73
N MET A 456 -13.68 -6.07 -19.66
CA MET A 456 -12.36 -6.68 -19.69
C MET A 456 -12.39 -7.92 -20.60
N PRO A 457 -11.52 -7.99 -21.64
CA PRO A 457 -11.41 -9.22 -22.43
C PRO A 457 -10.81 -10.33 -21.58
N LEU A 458 -11.20 -11.59 -21.85
CA LEU A 458 -10.69 -12.76 -21.14
C LEU A 458 -9.47 -13.34 -21.85
N LEU A 459 -8.60 -13.98 -21.09
CA LEU A 459 -7.46 -14.75 -21.65
C LEU A 459 -7.95 -16.03 -22.31
N ASN A 460 -7.61 -16.20 -23.59
CA ASN A 460 -7.91 -17.41 -24.35
C ASN A 460 -6.73 -18.38 -24.28
N PRO A 461 -6.91 -19.61 -23.74
CA PRO A 461 -5.89 -20.65 -23.84
C PRO A 461 -5.77 -21.13 -25.28
N VAL A 462 -4.55 -21.26 -25.76
CA VAL A 462 -4.19 -21.84 -27.06
C VAL A 462 -3.33 -23.05 -26.78
N PRO A 463 -3.52 -24.21 -27.46
CA PRO A 463 -2.62 -25.33 -27.27
C PRO A 463 -1.16 -24.90 -27.44
N ALA A 464 -0.33 -25.21 -26.44
CA ALA A 464 1.10 -24.95 -26.56
C ALA A 464 1.66 -25.67 -27.78
N LYS A 465 2.51 -25.01 -28.54
CA LYS A 465 3.18 -25.70 -29.65
C LYS A 465 4.10 -26.78 -29.08
N PRO A 466 4.08 -27.98 -29.67
CA PRO A 466 4.90 -29.12 -29.24
C PRO A 466 6.39 -28.81 -29.28
#